data_56aa97235f2adb3fc9dced4d05518e3c
#
_entry.id   56aa97235f2adb3fc9dced4d05518e3c
#
_cell.length_a   1.000
_cell.length_b   1.000
_cell.length_c   1.000
_cell.angle_alpha   90.00
_cell.angle_beta   90.00
_cell.angle_gamma   90.00
#
_symmetry.space_group_name_H-M   'P 1'
#
loop_
_entity.id
_entity.type
_entity.pdbx_description
1 polymer ?
#
loop_
_entity_poly.entity_id
_entity_poly.type
_entity_poly.pdbx_seq_one_letter_code
_entity_poly.pdbx_strand_id
1 'polypeptide(L)'
;DVYKRQVAIIGGGAVGLDVMEFFTERGSDVTMVEMLPMIGNGLDPVTKCDTNAKMAKYNVKQMTNTALQEVQNDRFIVKNPQGEIEEIPFDYGFICLGMRANNPVLDQLEEAFADTNVEIINIGDSKRARRIIEGTEEGRNILNVLAKHDYL
;
A
#
# COMPACT_ATOMS: atom_id res chain seq x y z
N ASP A 1 -19.91 -20.47 22.79
CA ASP A 1 -18.87 -19.65 22.14
C ASP A 1 -19.09 -19.70 20.64
N VAL A 2 -19.42 -18.58 20.04
CA VAL A 2 -19.44 -18.49 18.58
C VAL A 2 -17.99 -18.33 18.13
N TYR A 3 -17.47 -19.32 17.39
CA TYR A 3 -16.14 -19.23 16.80
C TYR A 3 -16.09 -18.05 15.84
N LYS A 4 -15.24 -17.10 16.13
CA LYS A 4 -14.97 -15.96 15.23
C LYS A 4 -13.76 -16.29 14.36
N ARG A 5 -13.89 -16.06 13.06
CA ARG A 5 -12.77 -16.25 12.14
C ARG A 5 -11.67 -15.26 12.44
N GLN A 6 -10.44 -15.75 12.48
CA GLN A 6 -9.26 -14.93 12.64
C GLN A 6 -8.75 -14.49 11.27
N VAL A 7 -8.62 -13.19 11.09
CA VAL A 7 -8.14 -12.58 9.85
C VAL A 7 -6.88 -11.78 10.12
N ALA A 8 -5.81 -12.12 9.42
CA ALA A 8 -4.55 -11.38 9.50
C ALA A 8 -4.30 -10.62 8.19
N ILE A 9 -3.98 -9.33 8.30
CA ILE A 9 -3.76 -8.43 7.16
C ILE A 9 -2.38 -7.81 7.28
N ILE A 10 -1.54 -8.03 6.27
CA ILE A 10 -0.22 -7.39 6.15
C ILE A 10 -0.34 -6.19 5.22
N GLY A 11 -0.12 -5.01 5.77
CA GLY A 11 -0.22 -3.73 5.08
C GLY A 11 -1.46 -2.94 5.46
N GLY A 12 -1.24 -1.77 6.06
CA GLY A 12 -2.28 -0.84 6.53
C GLY A 12 -2.61 0.28 5.53
N GLY A 13 -2.38 0.07 4.24
CA GLY A 13 -2.81 0.98 3.18
C GLY A 13 -4.29 0.82 2.82
N ALA A 14 -4.77 1.55 1.79
CA ALA A 14 -6.18 1.57 1.39
C ALA A 14 -6.76 0.15 1.18
N VAL A 15 -6.06 -0.71 0.44
CA VAL A 15 -6.52 -2.09 0.17
C VAL A 15 -6.65 -2.91 1.46
N GLY A 16 -5.66 -2.82 2.37
CA GLY A 16 -5.73 -3.52 3.66
C GLY A 16 -6.88 -3.04 4.54
N LEU A 17 -7.20 -1.75 4.46
CA LEU A 17 -8.32 -1.15 5.18
C LEU A 17 -9.68 -1.59 4.62
N ASP A 18 -9.83 -1.71 3.30
CA ASP A 18 -11.03 -2.25 2.67
C ASP A 18 -11.27 -3.70 3.11
N VAL A 19 -10.21 -4.52 3.14
CA VAL A 19 -10.28 -5.92 3.64
C VAL A 19 -10.66 -5.93 5.12
N MET A 20 -10.05 -5.08 5.94
CA MET A 20 -10.37 -4.95 7.37
C MET A 20 -11.85 -4.64 7.58
N GLU A 21 -12.39 -3.63 6.89
CA GLU A 21 -13.79 -3.22 6.99
C GLU A 21 -14.72 -4.39 6.61
N PHE A 22 -14.46 -5.04 5.48
CA PHE A 22 -15.25 -6.18 5.01
C PHE A 22 -15.37 -7.29 6.05
N PHE A 23 -14.28 -7.66 6.72
CA PHE A 23 -14.28 -8.77 7.66
C PHE A 23 -14.78 -8.37 9.06
N THR A 24 -14.45 -7.17 9.52
CA THR A 24 -14.95 -6.69 10.83
C THR A 24 -16.46 -6.53 10.86
N GLU A 25 -17.07 -6.04 9.77
CA GLU A 25 -18.52 -5.95 9.65
C GLU A 25 -19.24 -7.31 9.67
N ARG A 26 -18.51 -8.37 9.35
CA ARG A 26 -18.98 -9.78 9.38
C ARG A 26 -18.64 -10.51 10.67
N GLY A 27 -18.12 -9.77 11.67
CA GLY A 27 -17.85 -10.28 13.00
C GLY A 27 -16.56 -11.09 13.15
N SER A 28 -15.63 -10.98 12.18
CA SER A 28 -14.31 -11.59 12.30
C SER A 28 -13.41 -10.81 13.26
N ASP A 29 -12.49 -11.52 13.92
CA ASP A 29 -11.41 -10.89 14.69
C ASP A 29 -10.26 -10.57 13.75
N VAL A 30 -9.93 -9.28 13.60
CA VAL A 30 -8.95 -8.80 12.61
C VAL A 30 -7.69 -8.30 13.31
N THR A 31 -6.54 -8.77 12.82
CA THR A 31 -5.21 -8.25 13.15
C THR A 31 -4.60 -7.59 11.93
N MET A 32 -4.23 -6.32 12.03
CA MET A 32 -3.50 -5.58 10.99
C MET A 32 -2.05 -5.38 11.38
N VAL A 33 -1.15 -5.71 10.47
CA VAL A 33 0.30 -5.52 10.60
C VAL A 33 0.77 -4.48 9.61
N GLU A 34 1.49 -3.47 10.10
CA GLU A 34 2.03 -2.39 9.28
C GLU A 34 3.47 -2.10 9.68
N MET A 35 4.37 -2.05 8.69
CA MET A 35 5.78 -1.75 8.93
C MET A 35 6.04 -0.27 9.26
N LEU A 36 5.13 0.61 8.87
CA LEU A 36 5.20 2.03 9.20
C LEU A 36 4.62 2.31 10.59
N PRO A 37 4.91 3.49 11.18
CA PRO A 37 4.43 3.85 12.52
C PRO A 37 2.91 3.99 12.63
N MET A 38 2.19 4.04 11.53
CA MET A 38 0.73 4.19 11.55
C MET A 38 0.05 3.46 10.39
N ILE A 39 -1.14 2.94 10.66
CA ILE A 39 -2.08 2.44 9.66
C ILE A 39 -2.74 3.64 8.96
N GLY A 40 -3.08 3.48 7.68
CA GLY A 40 -3.69 4.55 6.88
C GLY A 40 -2.72 5.68 6.52
N ASN A 41 -1.44 5.38 6.41
CA ASN A 41 -0.47 6.35 5.94
C ASN A 41 -0.77 6.77 4.49
N GLY A 42 -0.82 8.10 4.23
CA GLY A 42 -1.15 8.65 2.92
C GLY A 42 -2.66 8.82 2.64
N LEU A 43 -3.53 8.45 3.57
CA LEU A 43 -4.96 8.78 3.50
C LEU A 43 -5.19 10.23 3.89
N ASP A 44 -6.27 10.81 3.32
CA ASP A 44 -6.75 12.13 3.75
C ASP A 44 -7.26 12.10 5.21
N PRO A 45 -7.30 13.25 5.89
CA PRO A 45 -7.66 13.32 7.31
C PRO A 45 -9.07 12.80 7.62
N VAL A 46 -10.03 12.97 6.72
CA VAL A 46 -11.43 12.55 6.93
C VAL A 46 -11.52 11.03 6.89
N THR A 47 -11.01 10.42 5.83
CA THR A 47 -10.95 8.96 5.68
C THR A 47 -10.19 8.32 6.85
N LYS A 48 -9.09 8.93 7.27
CA LYS A 48 -8.30 8.43 8.41
C LYS A 48 -9.07 8.47 9.73
N CYS A 49 -9.85 9.54 9.96
CA CYS A 49 -10.69 9.65 11.15
C CYS A 49 -11.76 8.54 11.19
N ASP A 50 -12.46 8.32 10.07
CA ASP A 50 -13.47 7.25 9.95
C ASP A 50 -12.85 5.86 10.14
N THR A 51 -11.71 5.59 9.49
CA THR A 51 -10.99 4.33 9.62
C THR A 51 -10.57 4.05 11.07
N ASN A 52 -10.02 5.05 11.77
CA ASN A 52 -9.64 4.90 13.18
C ASN A 52 -10.86 4.62 14.07
N ALA A 53 -11.99 5.28 13.82
CA ALA A 53 -13.23 5.03 14.53
C ALA A 53 -13.75 3.59 14.30
N LYS A 54 -13.68 3.08 13.08
CA LYS A 54 -14.04 1.69 12.74
C LYS A 54 -13.09 0.68 13.41
N MET A 55 -11.78 0.90 13.35
CA MET A 55 -10.81 0.03 14.03
C MET A 55 -11.06 -0.05 15.54
N ALA A 56 -11.37 1.09 16.18
CA ALA A 56 -11.71 1.13 17.59
C ALA A 56 -13.05 0.44 17.89
N LYS A 57 -14.08 0.68 17.09
CA LYS A 57 -15.41 0.06 17.23
C LYS A 57 -15.36 -1.45 17.20
N TYR A 58 -14.55 -2.02 16.30
CA TYR A 58 -14.45 -3.45 16.09
C TYR A 58 -13.28 -4.11 16.82
N ASN A 59 -12.56 -3.37 17.67
CA ASN A 59 -11.39 -3.84 18.42
C ASN A 59 -10.31 -4.49 17.53
N VAL A 60 -10.03 -3.86 16.39
CA VAL A 60 -8.99 -4.36 15.47
C VAL A 60 -7.63 -4.30 16.15
N LYS A 61 -6.93 -5.44 16.22
CA LYS A 61 -5.56 -5.48 16.73
C LYS A 61 -4.63 -4.82 15.72
N GLN A 62 -3.93 -3.77 16.14
CA GLN A 62 -3.00 -3.02 15.32
C GLN A 62 -1.56 -3.29 15.76
N MET A 63 -0.72 -3.74 14.82
CA MET A 63 0.69 -4.01 15.02
C MET A 63 1.49 -3.13 14.06
N THR A 64 1.80 -1.91 14.49
CA THR A 64 2.60 -0.96 13.73
C THR A 64 4.10 -1.15 14.00
N ASN A 65 4.97 -0.56 13.16
CA ASN A 65 6.42 -0.79 13.17
C ASN A 65 6.80 -2.28 13.15
N THR A 66 5.94 -3.10 12.58
CA THR A 66 6.04 -4.57 12.57
C THR A 66 6.14 -5.05 11.11
N ALA A 67 7.20 -5.79 10.82
CA ALA A 67 7.51 -6.22 9.45
C ALA A 67 7.26 -7.71 9.25
N LEU A 68 6.58 -8.07 8.15
CA LEU A 68 6.45 -9.45 7.71
C LEU A 68 7.84 -10.03 7.41
N GLN A 69 8.12 -11.23 7.94
CA GLN A 69 9.33 -11.99 7.70
C GLN A 69 9.07 -13.21 6.83
N GLU A 70 8.01 -13.97 7.13
CA GLU A 70 7.69 -15.22 6.44
C GLU A 70 6.16 -15.43 6.39
N VAL A 71 5.71 -16.12 5.36
CA VAL A 71 4.32 -16.55 5.17
C VAL A 71 4.27 -18.08 5.31
N GLN A 72 3.50 -18.56 6.26
CA GLN A 72 3.21 -19.99 6.44
C GLN A 72 1.75 -20.28 6.10
N ASN A 73 1.37 -21.55 6.08
CA ASN A 73 0.03 -21.97 5.64
C ASN A 73 -1.11 -21.43 6.52
N ASP A 74 -0.85 -21.24 7.82
CA ASP A 74 -1.84 -20.90 8.83
C ASP A 74 -1.45 -19.68 9.69
N ARG A 75 -0.29 -19.05 9.39
CA ARG A 75 0.23 -17.93 10.16
C ARG A 75 1.19 -17.05 9.37
N PHE A 76 1.32 -15.81 9.80
CA PHE A 76 2.41 -14.93 9.43
C PHE A 76 3.46 -14.89 10.53
N ILE A 77 4.73 -14.91 10.14
CA ILE A 77 5.86 -14.64 11.02
C ILE A 77 6.24 -13.18 10.83
N VAL A 78 6.24 -12.42 11.91
CA VAL A 78 6.51 -10.98 11.88
C VAL A 78 7.61 -10.62 12.87
N LYS A 79 8.29 -9.50 12.62
CA LYS A 79 9.27 -8.92 13.51
C LYS A 79 8.73 -7.62 14.09
N ASN A 80 8.59 -7.59 15.41
CA ASN A 80 8.06 -6.43 16.15
C ASN A 80 9.11 -5.29 16.31
N PRO A 81 8.74 -4.12 16.85
CA PRO A 81 9.68 -3.00 17.05
C PRO A 81 10.84 -3.32 17.97
N GLN A 82 10.72 -4.29 18.87
CA GLN A 82 11.77 -4.74 19.78
C GLN A 82 12.76 -5.69 19.10
N GLY A 83 12.46 -6.11 17.87
CA GLY A 83 13.27 -7.05 17.11
C GLY A 83 12.92 -8.52 17.38
N GLU A 84 11.88 -8.77 18.14
CA GLU A 84 11.40 -10.11 18.49
C GLU A 84 10.52 -10.68 17.35
N ILE A 85 10.54 -11.99 17.23
CA ILE A 85 9.72 -12.71 16.25
C ILE A 85 8.41 -13.11 16.92
N GLU A 86 7.31 -12.75 16.28
CA GLU A 86 5.95 -13.10 16.70
C GLU A 86 5.24 -13.89 15.60
N GLU A 87 4.37 -14.81 16.02
CA GLU A 87 3.49 -15.57 15.13
C GLU A 87 2.07 -15.01 15.19
N ILE A 88 1.47 -14.80 14.02
CA ILE A 88 0.09 -14.31 13.91
C ILE A 88 -0.71 -15.40 13.19
N PRO A 89 -1.43 -16.25 13.92
CA PRO A 89 -2.27 -17.27 13.31
C PRO A 89 -3.49 -16.65 12.61
N PHE A 90 -4.00 -17.33 11.58
CA PHE A 90 -5.18 -16.89 10.85
C PHE A 90 -5.95 -18.06 10.21
N ASP A 91 -7.25 -17.84 10.00
CA ASP A 91 -8.07 -18.63 9.08
C ASP A 91 -7.97 -18.07 7.66
N TYR A 92 -7.82 -16.73 7.55
CA TYR A 92 -7.60 -16.00 6.31
C TYR A 92 -6.46 -15.00 6.48
N GLY A 93 -5.43 -15.12 5.64
CA GLY A 93 -4.30 -14.20 5.57
C GLY A 93 -4.34 -13.36 4.29
N PHE A 94 -4.17 -12.04 4.40
CA PHE A 94 -4.13 -11.11 3.28
C PHE A 94 -2.81 -10.36 3.25
N ILE A 95 -2.21 -10.23 2.06
CA ILE A 95 -0.97 -9.48 1.83
C ILE A 95 -1.30 -8.27 0.95
N CYS A 96 -1.31 -7.08 1.56
CA CYS A 96 -1.73 -5.80 0.96
C CYS A 96 -0.57 -4.80 0.94
N LEU A 97 0.61 -5.20 0.43
CA LEU A 97 1.85 -4.42 0.49
C LEU A 97 1.94 -3.28 -0.53
N GLY A 98 0.86 -3.01 -1.26
CA GLY A 98 0.81 -1.97 -2.28
C GLY A 98 1.43 -2.39 -3.61
N MET A 99 1.74 -1.41 -4.43
CA MET A 99 2.26 -1.60 -5.78
C MET A 99 3.56 -0.83 -5.97
N ARG A 100 4.43 -1.33 -6.85
CA ARG A 100 5.63 -0.66 -7.32
C ARG A 100 5.52 -0.41 -8.80
N ALA A 101 6.11 0.70 -9.27
CA ALA A 101 6.28 0.93 -10.69
C ALA A 101 7.09 -0.22 -11.30
N ASN A 102 6.65 -0.69 -12.46
CA ASN A 102 7.35 -1.69 -13.26
C ASN A 102 7.63 -1.08 -14.63
N ASN A 103 8.88 -0.71 -14.88
CA ASN A 103 9.33 0.06 -16.05
C ASN A 103 10.32 -0.70 -16.93
N PRO A 104 10.00 -1.91 -17.41
CA PRO A 104 10.97 -2.69 -18.20
C PRO A 104 11.30 -2.04 -19.54
N VAL A 105 10.47 -1.10 -20.01
CA VAL A 105 10.63 -0.39 -21.29
C VAL A 105 11.38 0.93 -21.11
N LEU A 106 11.36 1.53 -19.91
CA LEU A 106 11.98 2.85 -19.69
C LEU A 106 13.49 2.80 -19.92
N ASP A 107 14.16 1.88 -19.25
CA ASP A 107 15.63 1.72 -19.38
C ASP A 107 16.04 1.45 -20.84
N GLN A 108 15.25 0.65 -21.57
CA GLN A 108 15.46 0.36 -22.99
C GLN A 108 15.28 1.60 -23.87
N LEU A 109 14.29 2.44 -23.56
CA LEU A 109 14.07 3.69 -24.28
C LEU A 109 15.18 4.71 -23.97
N GLU A 110 15.58 4.85 -22.72
CA GLU A 110 16.69 5.73 -22.33
C GLU A 110 18.00 5.32 -23.01
N GLU A 111 18.29 4.03 -23.08
CA GLU A 111 19.45 3.52 -23.80
C GLU A 111 19.35 3.75 -25.32
N ALA A 112 18.18 3.47 -25.91
CA ALA A 112 17.98 3.60 -27.35
C ALA A 112 18.05 5.05 -27.84
N PHE A 113 17.73 6.02 -27.00
CA PHE A 113 17.71 7.45 -27.34
C PHE A 113 18.85 8.26 -26.69
N ALA A 114 19.80 7.60 -26.02
CA ALA A 114 20.89 8.25 -25.27
C ALA A 114 21.73 9.23 -26.12
N ASP A 115 21.96 8.90 -27.40
CA ASP A 115 22.78 9.71 -28.33
C ASP A 115 21.90 10.60 -29.24
N THR A 116 20.66 10.87 -28.85
CA THR A 116 19.72 11.67 -29.63
C THR A 116 19.25 12.90 -28.83
N ASN A 117 18.54 13.82 -29.51
CA ASN A 117 17.87 14.95 -28.84
C ASN A 117 16.46 14.60 -28.35
N VAL A 118 16.12 13.33 -28.23
CA VAL A 118 14.83 12.89 -27.73
C VAL A 118 14.85 12.87 -26.20
N GLU A 119 13.92 13.58 -25.58
CA GLU A 119 13.71 13.53 -24.14
C GLU A 119 12.59 12.52 -23.80
N ILE A 120 12.85 11.65 -22.82
CA ILE A 120 11.88 10.66 -22.35
C ILE A 120 11.28 11.14 -21.04
N ILE A 121 9.97 11.38 -21.06
CA ILE A 121 9.23 11.87 -19.89
C ILE A 121 8.38 10.73 -19.33
N ASN A 122 8.79 10.22 -18.17
CA ASN A 122 8.06 9.16 -17.46
C ASN A 122 7.01 9.79 -16.52
N ILE A 123 5.74 9.41 -16.66
CA ILE A 123 4.60 9.91 -15.88
C ILE A 123 3.67 8.80 -15.40
N GLY A 124 2.79 9.12 -14.46
CA GLY A 124 1.76 8.22 -13.95
C GLY A 124 2.34 7.03 -13.17
N ASP A 125 1.67 5.90 -13.23
CA ASP A 125 2.04 4.69 -12.49
C ASP A 125 3.36 4.06 -12.97
N SER A 126 3.74 4.34 -14.19
CA SER A 126 5.05 3.98 -14.74
C SER A 126 6.19 4.65 -13.96
N LYS A 127 6.00 5.89 -13.49
CA LYS A 127 6.94 6.61 -12.64
C LYS A 127 6.84 6.18 -11.19
N ARG A 128 5.61 6.12 -10.67
CA ARG A 128 5.31 5.71 -9.30
C ARG A 128 3.84 5.35 -9.20
N ALA A 129 3.55 4.12 -8.77
CA ALA A 129 2.17 3.69 -8.52
C ALA A 129 1.52 4.55 -7.41
N ARG A 130 0.40 5.21 -7.75
CA ARG A 130 -0.36 6.13 -6.87
C ARG A 130 -1.84 6.07 -7.23
N ARG A 131 -2.61 7.09 -6.82
CA ARG A 131 -4.02 7.21 -7.17
C ARG A 131 -4.17 7.80 -8.58
N ILE A 132 -5.34 7.63 -9.16
CA ILE A 132 -5.67 8.13 -10.51
C ILE A 132 -5.44 9.64 -10.63
N ILE A 133 -5.70 10.40 -9.55
CA ILE A 133 -5.57 11.85 -9.55
C ILE A 133 -4.13 12.31 -9.83
N GLU A 134 -3.13 11.67 -9.23
CA GLU A 134 -1.73 12.03 -9.44
C GLU A 134 -1.29 11.76 -10.89
N GLY A 135 -1.75 10.64 -11.48
CA GLY A 135 -1.48 10.35 -12.90
C GLY A 135 -2.16 11.34 -13.84
N THR A 136 -3.40 11.75 -13.52
CA THR A 136 -4.13 12.76 -14.29
C THR A 136 -3.47 14.14 -14.20
N GLU A 137 -3.00 14.53 -13.01
CA GLU A 137 -2.29 15.79 -12.81
C GLU A 137 -0.96 15.83 -13.58
N GLU A 138 -0.19 14.75 -13.55
CA GLU A 138 1.05 14.65 -14.31
C GLU A 138 0.78 14.73 -15.82
N GLY A 139 -0.23 14.01 -16.34
CA GLY A 139 -0.63 14.09 -17.74
C GLY A 139 -1.10 15.49 -18.14
N ARG A 140 -1.86 16.18 -17.28
CA ARG A 140 -2.30 17.56 -17.52
C ARG A 140 -1.14 18.54 -17.54
N ASN A 141 -0.12 18.31 -16.72
CA ASN A 141 1.03 19.20 -16.59
C ASN A 141 2.11 18.95 -17.64
N ILE A 142 1.96 17.96 -18.52
CA ILE A 142 2.97 17.63 -19.52
C ILE A 142 3.29 18.81 -20.44
N LEU A 143 2.28 19.61 -20.82
CA LEU A 143 2.48 20.81 -21.64
C LEU A 143 3.37 21.86 -20.96
N ASN A 144 3.27 21.99 -19.64
CA ASN A 144 4.14 22.88 -18.88
C ASN A 144 5.59 22.39 -18.83
N VAL A 145 5.79 21.06 -18.85
CA VAL A 145 7.13 20.46 -18.94
C VAL A 145 7.71 20.75 -20.33
N LEU A 146 6.95 20.47 -21.39
CA LEU A 146 7.36 20.72 -22.77
C LEU A 146 7.67 22.22 -23.02
N ALA A 147 6.86 23.11 -22.47
CA ALA A 147 7.08 24.56 -22.59
C ALA A 147 8.36 25.03 -21.88
N LYS A 148 8.75 24.41 -20.76
CA LYS A 148 10.01 24.73 -20.07
C LYS A 148 11.26 24.32 -20.84
N HIS A 149 11.14 23.35 -21.72
CA HIS A 149 12.21 22.82 -22.54
C HIS A 149 12.21 23.35 -23.98
N ASP A 150 11.45 24.44 -24.23
CA ASP A 150 11.31 25.08 -25.55
C ASP A 150 10.84 24.14 -26.69
N TYR A 151 10.04 23.14 -26.34
CA TYR A 151 9.45 22.23 -27.33
C TYR A 151 8.08 22.69 -27.88
N LEU A 152 7.58 23.84 -27.43
CA LEU A 152 6.31 24.45 -27.85
C LEU A 152 6.52 25.87 -28.34
#